data_85f29bbfa43019c692d4bdc58e35959a
#
_entry.id   85f29bbfa43019c692d4bdc58e35959a
#
_cell.length_a   1.000
_cell.length_b   1.000
_cell.length_c   1.000
_cell.angle_alpha   90.00
_cell.angle_beta   90.00
_cell.angle_gamma   90.00
#
_symmetry.space_group_name_H-M   'P 1'
#
loop_
_entity.id
_entity.type
_entity.pdbx_description
1 polymer ?
#
loop_
_entity_poly.entity_id
_entity_poly.type
_entity_poly.pdbx_seq_one_letter_code
_entity_poly.pdbx_strand_id
1 'polypeptide(L)'
;YKYIGLEDGLNNQKIYHIQKDQRGYMWFLTQEGVDRYDGKHIKHYNFSDDSMKLDSRIALNWLYMDTGNVLWIIGQKGRIFKYDSQHDKFKLVYAHPELIRNKSQAFLNHAYLDKNDRIWLCCKDSITWYDIRTGTTLHIPTPVNGEIATIEQTDDNHFFIGTGSGLFRVRAEKTALKQVADEAVKSIDTPVHELYYHAISKQLFIGNYKEGILVYDMGKTGKVIPCQSPNNVEVNQIVALNPHELLVATGGKGVYKLNVDTYMSEPYITADYSSYNGMNGNNINDIYVDEEERIWLANYPTGITIRNNRYRSYDLIRHSLGNKHSLVNDQVHDVMEDSDGDLWFATS
;
A
#
# COMPACT_ATOMS: atom_id res chain seq x y z
N TYR A 1 -5.10 -16.38 -10.76
CA TYR A 1 -4.00 -15.45 -10.43
C TYR A 1 -3.08 -15.25 -11.63
N LYS A 2 -2.52 -14.06 -11.76
CA LYS A 2 -1.39 -13.77 -12.67
C LYS A 2 -0.24 -13.21 -11.83
N TYR A 3 0.98 -13.55 -12.19
CA TYR A 3 2.19 -13.08 -11.50
C TYR A 3 2.99 -12.17 -12.41
N ILE A 4 3.69 -11.22 -11.83
CA ILE A 4 4.68 -10.40 -12.51
C ILE A 4 5.94 -10.42 -11.64
N GLY A 5 7.03 -10.96 -12.21
CA GLY A 5 8.32 -11.12 -11.56
C GLY A 5 9.49 -10.64 -12.44
N LEU A 6 10.69 -11.05 -12.08
CA LEU A 6 11.90 -10.72 -12.86
C LEU A 6 11.84 -11.28 -14.28
N GLU A 7 11.21 -12.45 -14.46
CA GLU A 7 11.05 -13.11 -15.76
C GLU A 7 10.14 -12.32 -16.71
N ASP A 8 9.20 -11.53 -16.13
CA ASP A 8 8.31 -10.64 -16.89
C ASP A 8 8.94 -9.26 -17.13
N GLY A 9 10.14 -9.03 -16.58
CA GLY A 9 10.91 -7.81 -16.77
C GLY A 9 10.86 -6.82 -15.63
N LEU A 10 10.41 -7.16 -14.41
CA LEU A 10 10.62 -6.29 -13.24
C LEU A 10 12.11 -6.07 -12.99
N ASN A 11 12.48 -4.85 -12.59
CA ASN A 11 13.87 -4.56 -12.20
C ASN A 11 14.20 -5.09 -10.80
N ASN A 12 13.19 -5.23 -9.93
CA ASN A 12 13.33 -5.78 -8.58
C ASN A 12 12.01 -6.35 -8.09
N GLN A 13 12.06 -7.45 -7.33
CA GLN A 13 10.86 -8.09 -6.76
C GLN A 13 10.37 -7.48 -5.44
N LYS A 14 11.16 -6.58 -4.83
CA LYS A 14 10.71 -5.84 -3.65
C LYS A 14 9.92 -4.62 -4.09
N ILE A 15 8.61 -4.75 -4.07
CA ILE A 15 7.67 -3.71 -4.42
C ILE A 15 7.20 -3.03 -3.14
N TYR A 16 7.24 -1.70 -3.12
CA TYR A 16 6.80 -0.88 -1.99
C TYR A 16 5.40 -0.29 -2.22
N HIS A 17 5.14 0.20 -3.45
CA HIS A 17 3.85 0.80 -3.81
C HIS A 17 3.44 0.43 -5.23
N ILE A 18 2.13 0.33 -5.43
CA ILE A 18 1.46 0.11 -6.70
C ILE A 18 0.50 1.26 -6.96
N GLN A 19 0.56 1.87 -8.13
CA GLN A 19 -0.33 2.96 -8.52
C GLN A 19 -0.72 2.84 -9.99
N LYS A 20 -1.96 3.20 -10.35
CA LYS A 20 -2.42 3.28 -11.74
C LYS A 20 -2.56 4.73 -12.17
N ASP A 21 -2.13 5.07 -13.38
CA ASP A 21 -2.37 6.38 -13.96
C ASP A 21 -3.62 6.40 -14.86
N GLN A 22 -4.08 7.58 -15.23
CA GLN A 22 -5.27 7.75 -16.09
C GLN A 22 -5.15 7.14 -17.48
N ARG A 23 -3.93 6.87 -17.95
CA ARG A 23 -3.68 6.21 -19.24
C ARG A 23 -3.76 4.69 -19.14
N GLY A 24 -3.97 4.18 -17.91
CA GLY A 24 -4.07 2.76 -17.62
C GLY A 24 -2.74 2.07 -17.34
N TYR A 25 -1.63 2.79 -17.29
CA TYR A 25 -0.34 2.23 -16.90
C TYR A 25 -0.32 1.93 -15.41
N MET A 26 0.21 0.75 -15.05
CA MET A 26 0.53 0.42 -13.67
C MET A 26 1.96 0.83 -13.36
N TRP A 27 2.15 1.49 -12.24
CA TRP A 27 3.43 1.96 -11.75
C TRP A 27 3.81 1.23 -10.48
N PHE A 28 5.02 0.72 -10.43
CA PHE A 28 5.54 -0.07 -9.31
C PHE A 28 6.78 0.63 -8.74
N LEU A 29 6.70 1.07 -7.50
CA LEU A 29 7.86 1.55 -6.78
C LEU A 29 8.60 0.35 -6.23
N THR A 30 9.85 0.17 -6.67
CA THR A 30 10.69 -0.95 -6.30
C THR A 30 11.91 -0.50 -5.52
N GLN A 31 12.67 -1.43 -4.98
CA GLN A 31 13.94 -1.11 -4.32
C GLN A 31 14.98 -0.48 -5.26
N GLU A 32 14.93 -0.76 -6.55
CA GLU A 32 15.92 -0.31 -7.56
C GLU A 32 15.43 0.87 -8.41
N GLY A 33 14.22 1.37 -8.18
CA GLY A 33 13.64 2.46 -8.96
C GLY A 33 12.16 2.33 -9.17
N VAL A 34 11.68 2.74 -10.33
CA VAL A 34 10.26 2.67 -10.69
C VAL A 34 10.09 1.92 -11.99
N ASP A 35 9.14 1.02 -12.02
CA ASP A 35 8.74 0.28 -13.19
C ASP A 35 7.35 0.73 -13.65
N ARG A 36 7.16 0.88 -14.95
CA ARG A 36 5.86 1.15 -15.58
C ARG A 36 5.44 -0.03 -16.44
N TYR A 37 4.29 -0.59 -16.19
CA TYR A 37 3.71 -1.71 -16.90
C TYR A 37 2.53 -1.26 -17.78
N ASP A 38 2.53 -1.62 -19.06
CA ASP A 38 1.48 -1.28 -20.05
C ASP A 38 0.46 -2.39 -20.29
N GLY A 39 0.52 -3.48 -19.52
CA GLY A 39 -0.27 -4.70 -19.69
C GLY A 39 0.53 -5.82 -20.36
N LYS A 40 1.67 -5.52 -21.00
CA LYS A 40 2.53 -6.48 -21.70
C LYS A 40 4.02 -6.27 -21.45
N HIS A 41 4.48 -5.03 -21.45
CA HIS A 41 5.90 -4.69 -21.32
C HIS A 41 6.14 -3.84 -20.08
N ILE A 42 7.34 -3.95 -19.53
CA ILE A 42 7.78 -3.15 -18.38
C ILE A 42 8.89 -2.19 -18.84
N LYS A 43 8.70 -0.92 -18.53
CA LYS A 43 9.72 0.12 -18.71
C LYS A 43 10.28 0.55 -17.38
N HIS A 44 11.63 0.58 -17.26
CA HIS A 44 12.35 0.98 -16.06
C HIS A 44 12.71 2.45 -16.05
N TYR A 45 12.63 3.08 -14.89
CA TYR A 45 13.07 4.43 -14.61
C TYR A 45 14.08 4.39 -13.46
N ASN A 46 15.33 4.73 -13.76
CA ASN A 46 16.41 4.80 -12.79
C ASN A 46 16.64 6.25 -12.37
N PHE A 47 16.95 6.44 -11.11
CA PHE A 47 17.17 7.75 -10.47
C PHE A 47 18.65 7.89 -10.11
N SER A 48 19.54 7.80 -11.11
CA SER A 48 20.94 8.16 -10.94
C SER A 48 21.09 9.65 -11.25
N ASP A 49 21.60 10.41 -10.31
CA ASP A 49 21.85 11.83 -10.51
C ASP A 49 23.29 12.04 -10.99
N ASP A 50 23.48 12.03 -12.30
CA ASP A 50 24.76 12.36 -12.94
C ASP A 50 25.21 13.81 -12.66
N SER A 51 24.29 14.70 -12.28
CA SER A 51 24.57 16.11 -12.02
C SER A 51 25.18 16.38 -10.65
N MET A 52 25.00 15.48 -9.68
CA MET A 52 25.39 15.72 -8.28
C MET A 52 26.58 14.88 -7.80
N LYS A 53 27.23 14.05 -8.62
CA LYS A 53 28.34 13.16 -8.18
C LYS A 53 28.09 12.51 -6.81
N LEU A 54 26.83 12.17 -6.50
CA LEU A 54 26.47 11.51 -5.27
C LEU A 54 26.51 10.01 -5.49
N ASP A 55 27.48 9.43 -4.87
CA ASP A 55 27.75 8.02 -4.70
C ASP A 55 26.64 7.41 -3.85
N SER A 56 25.51 7.05 -4.47
CA SER A 56 24.59 6.03 -3.95
C SER A 56 23.25 6.05 -4.69
N ARG A 57 22.72 4.88 -4.93
CA ARG A 57 21.33 4.65 -5.35
C ARG A 57 20.39 5.45 -4.45
N ILE A 58 19.54 6.28 -5.06
CA ILE A 58 18.54 7.06 -4.31
C ILE A 58 17.49 6.07 -3.82
N ALA A 59 17.43 5.86 -2.51
CA ALA A 59 16.35 5.07 -1.92
C ALA A 59 15.03 5.83 -2.05
N LEU A 60 14.11 5.26 -2.83
CA LEU A 60 12.77 5.78 -3.05
C LEU A 60 11.80 5.01 -2.17
N ASN A 61 10.92 5.71 -1.46
CA ASN A 61 10.06 5.08 -0.47
C ASN A 61 8.58 5.34 -0.68
N TRP A 62 8.21 6.44 -1.35
CA TRP A 62 6.80 6.82 -1.48
C TRP A 62 6.46 7.20 -2.92
N LEU A 63 5.29 6.77 -3.35
CA LEU A 63 4.73 6.98 -4.69
C LEU A 63 3.30 7.50 -4.53
N TYR A 64 3.02 8.66 -5.10
CA TYR A 64 1.70 9.30 -5.02
C TYR A 64 1.22 9.81 -6.36
N MET A 65 -0.09 9.83 -6.53
CA MET A 65 -0.77 10.50 -7.62
C MET A 65 -1.48 11.73 -7.07
N ASP A 66 -1.22 12.91 -7.64
CA ASP A 66 -1.92 14.14 -7.23
C ASP A 66 -3.33 14.23 -7.82
N THR A 67 -4.07 15.27 -7.44
CA THR A 67 -5.43 15.52 -7.94
C THR A 67 -5.48 15.80 -9.44
N GLY A 68 -4.36 16.21 -10.05
CA GLY A 68 -4.17 16.40 -11.49
C GLY A 68 -3.69 15.14 -12.23
N ASN A 69 -3.60 13.99 -11.53
CA ASN A 69 -3.07 12.72 -12.04
C ASN A 69 -1.61 12.79 -12.53
N VAL A 70 -0.82 13.56 -11.84
CA VAL A 70 0.63 13.58 -11.99
C VAL A 70 1.26 12.68 -10.93
N LEU A 71 2.18 11.85 -11.36
CA LEU A 71 2.90 10.93 -10.48
C LEU A 71 4.07 11.65 -9.79
N TRP A 72 4.14 11.46 -8.48
CA TRP A 72 5.17 11.99 -7.60
C TRP A 72 5.90 10.89 -6.86
N ILE A 73 7.20 11.00 -6.76
CA ILE A 73 8.04 10.05 -6.03
C ILE A 73 8.86 10.81 -5.01
N ILE A 74 8.89 10.28 -3.80
CA ILE A 74 9.66 10.85 -2.70
C ILE A 74 10.74 9.87 -2.26
N GLY A 75 11.98 10.34 -2.25
CA GLY A 75 13.13 9.61 -1.76
C GLY A 75 13.37 9.84 -0.26
N GLN A 76 13.95 8.85 0.39
CA GLN A 76 14.24 8.84 1.82
C GLN A 76 15.05 10.06 2.32
N LYS A 77 15.87 10.67 1.45
CA LYS A 77 16.62 11.90 1.75
C LYS A 77 15.85 13.17 1.39
N GLY A 78 14.53 13.13 1.29
CA GLY A 78 13.69 14.29 1.02
C GLY A 78 13.82 14.85 -0.40
N ARG A 79 14.17 14.01 -1.38
CA ARG A 79 14.11 14.36 -2.79
C ARG A 79 12.71 14.14 -3.32
N ILE A 80 12.16 15.09 -4.03
CA ILE A 80 10.84 15.00 -4.67
C ILE A 80 11.05 15.00 -6.18
N PHE A 81 10.54 13.97 -6.84
CA PHE A 81 10.55 13.83 -8.27
C PHE A 81 9.13 13.91 -8.82
N LYS A 82 8.96 14.64 -9.91
CA LYS A 82 7.72 14.75 -10.65
C LYS A 82 7.85 14.04 -12.00
N TYR A 83 6.87 13.25 -12.37
CA TYR A 83 6.83 12.64 -13.69
C TYR A 83 6.44 13.66 -14.76
N ASP A 84 7.26 13.77 -15.78
CA ASP A 84 7.02 14.57 -16.98
C ASP A 84 6.58 13.64 -18.13
N SER A 85 5.29 13.61 -18.38
CA SER A 85 4.69 12.73 -19.40
C SER A 85 5.04 13.10 -20.83
N GLN A 86 5.44 14.35 -21.10
CA GLN A 86 5.84 14.79 -22.45
C GLN A 86 7.22 14.26 -22.84
N HIS A 87 8.12 14.18 -21.86
CA HIS A 87 9.49 13.69 -22.07
C HIS A 87 9.68 12.27 -21.57
N ASP A 88 8.64 11.66 -21.01
CA ASP A 88 8.63 10.30 -20.44
C ASP A 88 9.78 10.06 -19.45
N LYS A 89 9.95 10.98 -18.51
CA LYS A 89 11.00 10.93 -17.48
C LYS A 89 10.59 11.60 -16.17
N PHE A 90 11.29 11.27 -15.10
CA PHE A 90 11.17 11.98 -13.83
C PHE A 90 12.13 13.16 -13.77
N LYS A 91 11.67 14.27 -13.19
CA LYS A 91 12.46 15.47 -12.92
C LYS A 91 12.55 15.69 -11.42
N LEU A 92 13.76 15.93 -10.90
CA LEU A 92 13.94 16.40 -9.55
C LEU A 92 13.41 17.83 -9.44
N VAL A 93 12.44 18.08 -8.57
CA VAL A 93 11.82 19.40 -8.39
C VAL A 93 12.11 20.00 -7.03
N TYR A 94 12.46 19.18 -6.04
CA TYR A 94 12.87 19.62 -4.72
C TYR A 94 13.85 18.63 -4.09
N ALA A 95 14.75 19.19 -3.28
CA ALA A 95 15.71 18.43 -2.49
C ALA A 95 15.85 19.08 -1.11
N HIS A 96 15.53 18.32 -0.04
CA HIS A 96 15.51 18.85 1.33
C HIS A 96 16.94 19.25 1.76
N PRO A 97 17.21 20.56 2.04
CA PRO A 97 18.58 21.05 2.21
C PRO A 97 19.35 20.37 3.35
N GLU A 98 18.69 20.16 4.49
CA GLU A 98 19.32 19.59 5.68
C GLU A 98 19.59 18.09 5.54
N LEU A 99 18.67 17.33 4.93
CA LEU A 99 18.84 15.89 4.75
C LEU A 99 19.92 15.54 3.72
N ILE A 100 20.18 16.44 2.77
CA ILE A 100 21.23 16.27 1.75
C ILE A 100 22.60 16.71 2.25
N ARG A 101 22.66 17.85 2.98
CA ARG A 101 23.94 18.38 3.53
C ARG A 101 24.52 17.51 4.62
N ASN A 102 23.67 16.95 5.47
CA ASN A 102 24.10 16.06 6.51
C ASN A 102 24.48 14.71 5.90
N LYS A 103 25.76 14.40 5.82
CA LYS A 103 26.28 13.05 5.63
C LYS A 103 25.86 12.11 6.77
N SER A 104 25.19 12.65 7.80
CA SER A 104 24.64 11.95 8.94
C SER A 104 23.42 11.12 8.54
N GLN A 105 23.07 10.16 9.37
CA GLN A 105 22.01 9.17 9.19
C GLN A 105 20.58 9.74 9.18
N ALA A 106 20.38 11.07 9.10
CA ALA A 106 19.05 11.66 9.06
C ALA A 106 18.33 11.36 7.74
N PHE A 107 17.11 10.89 7.83
CA PHE A 107 16.21 10.59 6.71
C PHE A 107 14.76 10.88 7.11
N LEU A 108 13.88 10.85 6.12
CA LEU A 108 12.44 10.97 6.38
C LEU A 108 11.92 9.72 7.11
N ASN A 109 11.09 9.92 8.12
CA ASN A 109 10.33 8.87 8.76
C ASN A 109 9.11 8.50 7.91
N HIS A 110 8.44 9.53 7.36
CA HIS A 110 7.26 9.36 6.51
C HIS A 110 7.15 10.50 5.49
N ALA A 111 6.47 10.25 4.38
CA ALA A 111 6.00 11.28 3.47
C ALA A 111 4.53 11.06 3.16
N TYR A 112 3.78 12.13 2.93
CA TYR A 112 2.35 12.07 2.67
C TYR A 112 1.94 13.16 1.68
N LEU A 113 1.10 12.82 0.71
CA LEU A 113 0.47 13.79 -0.19
C LEU A 113 -0.96 14.04 0.26
N ASP A 114 -1.26 15.27 0.70
CA ASP A 114 -2.59 15.62 1.16
C ASP A 114 -3.55 16.03 0.01
N LYS A 115 -4.85 16.08 0.29
CA LYS A 115 -5.91 16.46 -0.67
C LYS A 115 -5.84 17.92 -1.09
N ASN A 116 -4.97 18.73 -0.45
CA ASN A 116 -4.71 20.13 -0.78
C ASN A 116 -3.47 20.30 -1.67
N ASP A 117 -2.97 19.21 -2.26
CA ASP A 117 -1.78 19.18 -3.11
C ASP A 117 -0.50 19.64 -2.39
N ARG A 118 -0.32 19.22 -1.13
CA ARG A 118 0.92 19.44 -0.37
C ARG A 118 1.58 18.10 -0.06
N ILE A 119 2.86 18.00 -0.34
CA ILE A 119 3.68 16.88 0.12
C ILE A 119 4.25 17.23 1.48
N TRP A 120 3.99 16.38 2.46
CA TRP A 120 4.53 16.46 3.82
C TRP A 120 5.79 15.61 3.87
N LEU A 121 6.91 16.21 4.20
CA LEU A 121 8.17 15.52 4.46
C LEU A 121 8.39 15.48 5.96
N CYS A 122 8.16 14.32 6.57
CA CYS A 122 8.17 14.16 8.02
C CYS A 122 9.56 13.69 8.50
N CYS A 123 10.23 14.56 9.23
CA CYS A 123 11.44 14.26 10.00
C CYS A 123 11.08 14.01 11.46
N LYS A 124 12.07 13.66 12.29
CA LYS A 124 11.87 13.37 13.70
C LYS A 124 11.17 14.50 14.46
N ASP A 125 11.63 15.74 14.29
CA ASP A 125 11.18 16.89 15.08
C ASP A 125 10.52 17.99 14.25
N SER A 126 10.40 17.80 12.95
CA SER A 126 9.87 18.79 12.01
C SER A 126 9.18 18.19 10.81
N ILE A 127 8.30 18.97 10.21
CA ILE A 127 7.61 18.64 8.97
C ILE A 127 7.91 19.76 7.98
N THR A 128 8.25 19.40 6.76
CA THR A 128 8.33 20.34 5.65
C THR A 128 7.15 20.11 4.73
N TRP A 129 6.31 21.10 4.56
CA TRP A 129 5.29 21.12 3.52
C TRP A 129 5.90 21.62 2.22
N TYR A 130 5.73 20.88 1.16
CA TYR A 130 6.03 21.28 -0.21
C TYR A 130 4.73 21.42 -0.98
N ASP A 131 4.39 22.64 -1.37
CA ASP A 131 3.21 22.92 -2.21
C ASP A 131 3.54 22.58 -3.66
N ILE A 132 2.84 21.60 -4.24
CA ILE A 132 3.16 21.10 -5.60
C ILE A 132 2.73 22.07 -6.71
N ARG A 133 1.85 23.05 -6.43
CA ARG A 133 1.37 24.04 -7.40
C ARG A 133 2.35 25.20 -7.52
N THR A 134 2.88 25.65 -6.40
CA THR A 134 3.77 26.82 -6.33
C THR A 134 5.26 26.46 -6.28
N GLY A 135 5.60 25.25 -5.87
CA GLY A 135 6.96 24.80 -5.59
C GLY A 135 7.55 25.41 -4.31
N THR A 136 6.73 26.04 -3.48
CA THR A 136 7.20 26.66 -2.23
C THR A 136 7.22 25.66 -1.08
N THR A 137 8.06 25.93 -0.10
CA THR A 137 8.19 25.10 1.11
C THR A 137 7.90 25.90 2.37
N LEU A 138 7.34 25.20 3.37
CA LEU A 138 7.15 25.72 4.71
C LEU A 138 7.64 24.69 5.73
N HIS A 139 8.56 25.10 6.62
CA HIS A 139 9.06 24.26 7.71
C HIS A 139 8.26 24.56 8.98
N ILE A 140 7.76 23.52 9.60
CA ILE A 140 6.98 23.62 10.84
C ILE A 140 7.47 22.58 11.86
N PRO A 141 7.45 22.88 13.17
CA PRO A 141 7.70 21.86 14.18
C PRO A 141 6.59 20.80 14.17
N THR A 142 6.96 19.56 14.45
CA THR A 142 5.96 18.52 14.68
C THR A 142 5.20 18.78 15.98
N PRO A 143 3.85 18.72 15.97
CA PRO A 143 3.06 18.90 17.17
C PRO A 143 2.85 17.60 17.97
N VAL A 144 3.42 16.48 17.51
CA VAL A 144 3.18 15.15 18.07
C VAL A 144 4.47 14.54 18.61
N ASN A 145 4.34 13.62 19.56
CA ASN A 145 5.46 12.86 20.11
C ASN A 145 5.70 11.58 19.30
N GLY A 146 6.95 11.20 19.16
CA GLY A 146 7.37 10.01 18.44
C GLY A 146 7.55 10.22 16.94
N GLU A 147 8.11 9.22 16.29
CA GLU A 147 8.32 9.23 14.83
C GLU A 147 7.00 8.99 14.12
N ILE A 148 6.70 9.83 13.12
CA ILE A 148 5.50 9.70 12.32
C ILE A 148 5.63 8.48 11.42
N ALA A 149 4.72 7.53 11.58
CA ALA A 149 4.65 6.30 10.79
C ALA A 149 3.59 6.37 9.69
N THR A 150 2.48 7.08 9.93
CA THR A 150 1.37 7.20 9.00
C THR A 150 0.59 8.48 9.23
N ILE A 151 -0.03 8.99 8.17
CA ILE A 151 -0.90 10.18 8.20
C ILE A 151 -2.15 9.88 7.40
N GLU A 152 -3.31 10.28 7.89
CA GLU A 152 -4.57 10.18 7.17
C GLU A 152 -5.37 11.48 7.30
N GLN A 153 -5.84 11.99 6.17
CA GLN A 153 -6.66 13.19 6.10
C GLN A 153 -8.15 12.86 6.08
N THR A 154 -8.91 13.40 7.03
CA THR A 154 -10.36 13.20 7.09
C THR A 154 -11.15 14.26 6.32
N ASP A 155 -10.81 15.51 6.50
CA ASP A 155 -11.36 16.66 5.78
C ASP A 155 -10.25 17.63 5.40
N ASP A 156 -10.58 18.78 4.82
CA ASP A 156 -9.61 19.72 4.25
C ASP A 156 -8.49 20.15 5.21
N ASN A 157 -8.76 20.17 6.52
CA ASN A 157 -7.83 20.69 7.51
C ASN A 157 -7.55 19.75 8.68
N HIS A 158 -8.27 18.62 8.81
CA HIS A 158 -8.08 17.68 9.92
C HIS A 158 -7.36 16.42 9.44
N PHE A 159 -6.38 16.03 10.26
CA PHE A 159 -5.54 14.87 10.01
C PHE A 159 -5.42 14.03 11.27
N PHE A 160 -5.24 12.75 11.08
CA PHE A 160 -4.77 11.82 12.10
C PHE A 160 -3.33 11.44 11.79
N ILE A 161 -2.51 11.39 12.82
CA ILE A 161 -1.09 11.04 12.73
C ILE A 161 -0.83 9.86 13.66
N GLY A 162 -0.43 8.74 13.08
CA GLY A 162 0.04 7.57 13.80
C GLY A 162 1.54 7.63 14.05
N THR A 163 1.94 7.33 15.26
CA THR A 163 3.34 7.31 15.69
C THR A 163 3.65 6.05 16.50
N GLY A 164 4.93 5.82 16.82
CA GLY A 164 5.33 4.80 17.80
C GLY A 164 4.79 5.00 19.20
N SER A 165 4.25 6.19 19.52
CA SER A 165 3.70 6.56 20.84
C SER A 165 2.17 6.65 20.87
N GLY A 166 1.49 6.35 19.78
CA GLY A 166 0.04 6.37 19.69
C GLY A 166 -0.53 7.19 18.56
N LEU A 167 -1.81 7.53 18.67
CA LEU A 167 -2.57 8.29 17.69
C LEU A 167 -2.76 9.74 18.14
N PHE A 168 -2.64 10.67 17.19
CA PHE A 168 -2.85 12.10 17.40
C PHE A 168 -3.80 12.67 16.38
N ARG A 169 -4.69 13.55 16.82
CA ARG A 169 -5.53 14.36 15.94
C ARG A 169 -4.94 15.75 15.83
N VAL A 170 -4.76 16.24 14.61
CA VAL A 170 -4.20 17.57 14.36
C VAL A 170 -5.05 18.34 13.37
N ARG A 171 -4.98 19.66 13.45
CA ARG A 171 -5.57 20.59 12.49
C ARG A 171 -4.46 21.38 11.80
N ALA A 172 -4.48 21.40 10.48
CA ALA A 172 -3.59 22.23 9.70
C ALA A 172 -4.12 23.67 9.63
N GLU A 173 -3.25 24.62 9.94
CA GLU A 173 -3.44 26.05 9.74
C GLU A 173 -2.51 26.51 8.60
N LYS A 174 -2.54 27.79 8.25
CA LYS A 174 -1.72 28.31 7.13
C LYS A 174 -0.22 28.07 7.33
N THR A 175 0.26 28.17 8.56
CA THR A 175 1.70 28.12 8.88
C THR A 175 2.02 27.20 10.06
N ALA A 176 1.08 26.37 10.50
CA ALA A 176 1.29 25.51 11.67
C ALA A 176 0.38 24.28 11.64
N LEU A 177 0.77 23.27 12.41
CA LEU A 177 -0.09 22.18 12.83
C LEU A 177 -0.43 22.35 14.31
N LYS A 178 -1.70 22.20 14.66
CA LYS A 178 -2.14 22.25 16.05
C LYS A 178 -2.77 20.92 16.45
N GLN A 179 -2.33 20.36 17.55
CA GLN A 179 -2.98 19.19 18.13
C GLN A 179 -4.38 19.56 18.61
N VAL A 180 -5.34 18.70 18.31
CA VAL A 180 -6.75 18.82 18.73
C VAL A 180 -6.98 17.82 19.86
N ALA A 181 -7.50 18.29 20.99
CA ALA A 181 -7.86 17.41 22.10
C ALA A 181 -9.00 16.47 21.68
N ASP A 182 -8.79 15.18 21.88
CA ASP A 182 -9.76 14.12 21.57
C ASP A 182 -9.49 12.94 22.52
N GLU A 183 -10.41 12.70 23.47
CA GLU A 183 -10.20 11.69 24.51
C GLU A 183 -10.20 10.27 23.95
N ALA A 184 -10.99 10.00 22.89
CA ALA A 184 -10.98 8.69 22.25
C ALA A 184 -9.63 8.42 21.57
N VAL A 185 -9.04 9.42 20.93
CA VAL A 185 -7.73 9.33 20.29
C VAL A 185 -6.62 9.15 21.33
N LYS A 186 -6.69 9.85 22.46
CA LYS A 186 -5.73 9.72 23.56
C LYS A 186 -5.72 8.33 24.20
N SER A 187 -6.79 7.56 24.08
CA SER A 187 -6.84 6.20 24.59
C SER A 187 -5.97 5.21 23.80
N ILE A 188 -5.51 5.63 22.61
CA ILE A 188 -4.63 4.83 21.76
C ILE A 188 -3.18 5.28 22.02
N ASP A 189 -2.52 4.64 22.96
CA ASP A 189 -1.16 4.89 23.42
C ASP A 189 -0.15 3.82 22.92
N THR A 190 -0.57 2.97 22.02
CA THR A 190 0.23 1.91 21.40
C THR A 190 0.65 2.30 19.97
N PRO A 191 1.75 1.74 19.43
CA PRO A 191 2.24 2.10 18.09
C PRO A 191 1.18 1.92 17.01
N VAL A 192 1.00 2.95 16.17
CA VAL A 192 0.08 2.99 15.03
C VAL A 192 0.90 3.00 13.75
N HIS A 193 0.69 2.02 12.89
CA HIS A 193 1.47 1.82 11.67
C HIS A 193 0.71 2.17 10.40
N GLU A 194 -0.62 2.04 10.41
CA GLU A 194 -1.47 2.30 9.26
C GLU A 194 -2.76 2.98 9.67
N LEU A 195 -3.25 3.88 8.82
CA LEU A 195 -4.51 4.60 9.00
C LEU A 195 -5.30 4.60 7.69
N TYR A 196 -6.60 4.37 7.78
CA TYR A 196 -7.51 4.49 6.65
C TYR A 196 -8.82 5.14 7.09
N TYR A 197 -9.17 6.27 6.48
CA TYR A 197 -10.43 6.96 6.73
C TYR A 197 -11.51 6.54 5.72
N HIS A 198 -12.53 5.85 6.20
CA HIS A 198 -13.70 5.51 5.42
C HIS A 198 -14.73 6.66 5.46
N ALA A 199 -14.74 7.48 4.41
CA ALA A 199 -15.50 8.73 4.37
C ALA A 199 -17.02 8.53 4.45
N ILE A 200 -17.54 7.42 3.88
CA ILE A 200 -18.99 7.12 3.83
C ILE A 200 -19.54 6.90 5.24
N SER A 201 -18.88 6.08 6.05
CA SER A 201 -19.29 5.78 7.43
C SER A 201 -18.71 6.75 8.45
N LYS A 202 -17.77 7.62 8.07
CA LYS A 202 -16.99 8.50 8.95
C LYS A 202 -16.27 7.73 10.05
N GLN A 203 -15.59 6.68 9.66
CA GLN A 203 -14.83 5.81 10.54
C GLN A 203 -13.35 5.86 10.17
N LEU A 204 -12.48 5.92 11.17
CA LEU A 204 -11.04 5.77 11.01
C LEU A 204 -10.63 4.37 11.44
N PHE A 205 -10.10 3.60 10.51
CA PHE A 205 -9.50 2.29 10.75
C PHE A 205 -8.02 2.48 11.08
N ILE A 206 -7.56 1.83 12.15
CA ILE A 206 -6.26 2.07 12.77
C ILE A 206 -5.54 0.73 12.89
N GLY A 207 -4.47 0.57 12.14
CA GLY A 207 -3.63 -0.63 12.16
C GLY A 207 -2.63 -0.59 13.31
N ASN A 208 -2.72 -1.58 14.20
CA ASN A 208 -1.87 -1.76 15.36
C ASN A 208 -1.30 -3.19 15.37
N TYR A 209 0.00 -3.34 15.65
CA TYR A 209 0.62 -4.66 15.64
C TYR A 209 0.00 -5.62 16.69
N LYS A 210 -0.18 -5.16 17.91
CA LYS A 210 -0.61 -5.99 19.03
C LYS A 210 -2.11 -6.28 19.00
N GLU A 211 -2.91 -5.27 18.69
CA GLU A 211 -4.37 -5.31 18.81
C GLU A 211 -5.06 -5.62 17.47
N GLY A 212 -4.30 -5.61 16.37
CA GLY A 212 -4.84 -5.75 15.04
C GLY A 212 -5.43 -4.44 14.54
N ILE A 213 -6.73 -4.41 14.22
CA ILE A 213 -7.40 -3.20 13.74
C ILE A 213 -8.35 -2.67 14.82
N LEU A 214 -8.20 -1.39 15.11
CA LEU A 214 -9.15 -0.61 15.90
C LEU A 214 -9.95 0.30 14.97
N VAL A 215 -11.19 0.61 15.33
CA VAL A 215 -12.03 1.57 14.62
C VAL A 215 -12.38 2.72 15.54
N TYR A 216 -12.05 3.94 15.13
CA TYR A 216 -12.60 5.14 15.74
C TYR A 216 -13.86 5.56 14.98
N ASP A 217 -15.01 5.28 15.56
CA ASP A 217 -16.31 5.62 14.99
C ASP A 217 -16.66 7.08 15.30
N MET A 218 -16.24 7.98 14.45
CA MET A 218 -16.50 9.42 14.57
C MET A 218 -17.94 9.80 14.21
N GLY A 219 -18.62 8.95 13.42
CA GLY A 219 -19.95 9.25 12.88
C GLY A 219 -21.09 9.00 13.85
N LYS A 220 -20.99 7.96 14.70
CA LYS A 220 -22.10 7.49 15.55
C LYS A 220 -21.79 7.54 17.03
N THR A 221 -20.71 6.89 17.45
CA THR A 221 -20.46 6.66 18.88
C THR A 221 -19.39 7.57 19.49
N GLY A 222 -18.48 8.10 18.66
CA GLY A 222 -17.29 8.83 19.13
C GLY A 222 -16.33 7.97 19.95
N LYS A 223 -16.36 6.64 19.78
CA LYS A 223 -15.57 5.68 20.56
C LYS A 223 -14.62 4.88 19.67
N VAL A 224 -13.55 4.39 20.29
CA VAL A 224 -12.66 3.40 19.68
C VAL A 224 -13.18 2.01 20.02
N ILE A 225 -13.30 1.17 18.99
CA ILE A 225 -13.86 -0.19 19.06
C ILE A 225 -12.84 -1.15 18.42
N PRO A 226 -12.49 -2.28 19.08
CA PRO A 226 -11.65 -3.29 18.45
C PRO A 226 -12.43 -4.07 17.39
N CYS A 227 -11.77 -4.31 16.23
CA CYS A 227 -12.28 -5.22 15.22
C CYS A 227 -11.92 -6.68 15.59
N GLN A 228 -12.73 -7.62 15.12
CA GLN A 228 -12.30 -9.02 15.06
C GLN A 228 -11.33 -9.17 13.87
N SER A 229 -10.08 -8.88 14.10
CA SER A 229 -9.02 -8.85 13.08
C SER A 229 -7.80 -9.64 13.54
N PRO A 230 -6.89 -10.03 12.64
CA PRO A 230 -5.67 -10.69 13.06
C PRO A 230 -4.84 -9.75 13.94
N ASN A 231 -4.41 -10.24 15.08
CA ASN A 231 -3.51 -9.57 15.99
C ASN A 231 -2.09 -10.15 15.90
N ASN A 232 -1.13 -9.51 16.53
CA ASN A 232 0.29 -9.89 16.50
C ASN A 232 0.80 -10.07 15.06
N VAL A 233 0.40 -9.15 14.19
CA VAL A 233 0.84 -9.06 12.80
C VAL A 233 0.86 -7.59 12.39
N GLU A 234 1.83 -7.22 11.60
CA GLU A 234 1.92 -5.88 11.02
C GLU A 234 0.79 -5.66 10.02
N VAL A 235 0.07 -4.55 10.16
CA VAL A 235 -0.91 -4.07 9.20
C VAL A 235 -0.18 -3.09 8.30
N ASN A 236 0.09 -3.49 7.06
CA ASN A 236 0.90 -2.72 6.12
C ASN A 236 0.06 -1.72 5.33
N GLN A 237 -1.19 -2.07 5.02
CA GLN A 237 -2.10 -1.19 4.31
C GLN A 237 -3.57 -1.60 4.49
N ILE A 238 -4.45 -0.61 4.45
CA ILE A 238 -5.90 -0.80 4.43
C ILE A 238 -6.46 -0.03 3.22
N VAL A 239 -7.22 -0.71 2.35
CA VAL A 239 -7.85 -0.09 1.17
C VAL A 239 -9.31 -0.52 1.04
N ALA A 240 -10.14 0.31 0.40
CA ALA A 240 -11.51 -0.08 0.08
C ALA A 240 -11.53 -1.12 -1.05
N LEU A 241 -12.28 -2.19 -0.85
CA LEU A 241 -12.70 -3.09 -1.94
C LEU A 241 -14.01 -2.58 -2.55
N ASN A 242 -14.94 -2.18 -1.69
CA ASN A 242 -16.23 -1.59 -2.03
C ASN A 242 -16.74 -0.77 -0.83
N PRO A 243 -17.91 -0.10 -0.90
CA PRO A 243 -18.42 0.72 0.21
C PRO A 243 -18.63 0.02 1.56
N HIS A 244 -18.70 -1.30 1.60
CA HIS A 244 -18.97 -2.10 2.80
C HIS A 244 -17.80 -2.99 3.22
N GLU A 245 -16.79 -3.14 2.38
CA GLU A 245 -15.67 -4.06 2.61
C GLU A 245 -14.32 -3.39 2.36
N LEU A 246 -13.39 -3.63 3.27
CA LEU A 246 -11.99 -3.23 3.17
C LEU A 246 -11.10 -4.45 2.99
N LEU A 247 -10.00 -4.27 2.29
CA LEU A 247 -8.88 -5.21 2.25
C LEU A 247 -7.77 -4.74 3.19
N VAL A 248 -7.22 -5.67 3.94
CA VAL A 248 -6.17 -5.44 4.93
C VAL A 248 -4.95 -6.25 4.55
N ALA A 249 -3.89 -5.59 4.12
CA ALA A 249 -2.59 -6.20 3.85
C ALA A 249 -1.84 -6.45 5.15
N THR A 250 -1.25 -7.62 5.30
CA THR A 250 -0.51 -7.98 6.51
C THR A 250 0.92 -8.43 6.22
N GLY A 251 1.79 -8.22 7.20
CA GLY A 251 3.18 -8.68 7.19
C GLY A 251 3.32 -10.17 7.53
N GLY A 252 2.63 -11.05 6.79
CA GLY A 252 2.83 -12.50 6.91
C GLY A 252 1.59 -13.37 7.06
N LYS A 253 0.39 -12.78 7.15
CA LYS A 253 -0.89 -13.55 7.17
C LYS A 253 -1.74 -13.38 5.92
N GLY A 254 -1.19 -12.78 4.85
CA GLY A 254 -1.89 -12.51 3.60
C GLY A 254 -2.81 -11.31 3.68
N VAL A 255 -3.92 -11.35 2.96
CA VAL A 255 -4.94 -10.29 2.90
C VAL A 255 -6.20 -10.76 3.61
N TYR A 256 -6.71 -9.91 4.50
CA TYR A 256 -8.00 -10.09 5.15
C TYR A 256 -9.04 -9.18 4.52
N LYS A 257 -10.28 -9.63 4.52
CA LYS A 257 -11.44 -8.82 4.15
C LYS A 257 -12.16 -8.41 5.44
N LEU A 258 -12.35 -7.12 5.64
CA LEU A 258 -12.97 -6.53 6.82
C LEU A 258 -14.30 -5.89 6.41
N ASN A 259 -15.37 -6.24 7.11
CA ASN A 259 -16.68 -5.61 6.93
C ASN A 259 -16.79 -4.33 7.77
N VAL A 260 -17.10 -3.21 7.11
CA VAL A 260 -17.17 -1.86 7.71
C VAL A 260 -18.30 -1.72 8.73
N ASP A 261 -19.40 -2.45 8.54
CA ASP A 261 -20.61 -2.32 9.38
C ASP A 261 -20.55 -3.22 10.62
N THR A 262 -19.98 -4.42 10.50
CA THR A 262 -19.93 -5.42 11.57
C THR A 262 -18.60 -5.49 12.30
N TYR A 263 -17.53 -4.89 11.75
CA TYR A 263 -16.14 -4.94 12.24
C TYR A 263 -15.56 -6.36 12.30
N MET A 264 -16.14 -7.28 11.55
CA MET A 264 -15.63 -8.64 11.43
C MET A 264 -14.68 -8.76 10.26
N SER A 265 -13.59 -9.49 10.42
CA SER A 265 -12.70 -9.81 9.32
C SER A 265 -12.48 -11.31 9.18
N GLU A 266 -12.18 -11.73 7.96
CA GLU A 266 -11.89 -13.09 7.57
C GLU A 266 -10.67 -13.14 6.64
N PRO A 267 -9.88 -14.24 6.64
CA PRO A 267 -8.87 -14.46 5.63
C PRO A 267 -9.51 -14.46 4.24
N TYR A 268 -8.94 -13.69 3.30
CA TYR A 268 -9.53 -13.53 1.97
C TYR A 268 -8.61 -13.98 0.85
N ILE A 269 -7.32 -13.60 0.90
CA ILE A 269 -6.30 -14.05 -0.02
C ILE A 269 -5.10 -14.50 0.80
N THR A 270 -4.84 -15.80 0.79
CA THR A 270 -3.71 -16.41 1.50
C THR A 270 -2.91 -17.28 0.54
N ALA A 271 -1.61 -17.38 0.77
CA ALA A 271 -0.77 -18.29 0.02
C ALA A 271 -1.14 -19.72 0.40
N ASP A 272 -1.46 -20.51 -0.59
CA ASP A 272 -1.58 -21.97 -0.48
C ASP A 272 -0.37 -22.61 -1.16
N TYR A 273 0.61 -23.02 -0.38
CA TYR A 273 1.84 -23.63 -0.89
C TYR A 273 1.62 -25.03 -1.48
N SER A 274 0.42 -25.60 -1.31
CA SER A 274 0.01 -26.85 -1.94
C SER A 274 -0.63 -26.65 -3.32
N SER A 275 -0.99 -25.42 -3.67
CA SER A 275 -1.67 -25.05 -4.90
C SER A 275 -0.77 -24.18 -5.81
N TYR A 276 -0.65 -24.58 -7.08
CA TYR A 276 0.05 -23.78 -8.10
C TYR A 276 -0.68 -22.47 -8.47
N ASN A 277 -1.93 -22.34 -8.06
CA ASN A 277 -2.79 -21.19 -8.38
C ASN A 277 -3.01 -20.25 -7.19
N GLY A 278 -2.20 -20.37 -6.16
CA GLY A 278 -2.26 -19.54 -4.97
C GLY A 278 -1.38 -18.28 -5.06
N MET A 279 -1.47 -17.41 -4.10
CA MET A 279 -0.58 -16.26 -3.93
C MET A 279 0.85 -16.71 -3.60
N ASN A 280 1.88 -16.01 -4.07
CA ASN A 280 3.30 -16.36 -3.91
C ASN A 280 3.89 -16.05 -2.53
N GLY A 281 3.09 -15.73 -1.53
CA GLY A 281 3.52 -15.44 -0.16
C GLY A 281 2.50 -14.62 0.61
N ASN A 282 2.59 -14.67 1.93
CA ASN A 282 1.63 -14.02 2.83
C ASN A 282 2.10 -12.66 3.35
N ASN A 283 3.28 -12.19 2.96
CA ASN A 283 3.76 -10.86 3.32
C ASN A 283 3.41 -9.87 2.20
N ILE A 284 2.43 -8.98 2.46
CA ILE A 284 1.89 -8.05 1.48
C ILE A 284 2.23 -6.63 1.91
N ASN A 285 3.03 -5.95 1.10
CA ASN A 285 3.43 -4.56 1.38
C ASN A 285 2.37 -3.55 0.96
N ASP A 286 1.70 -3.79 -0.20
CA ASP A 286 0.78 -2.83 -0.79
C ASP A 286 -0.34 -3.54 -1.57
N ILE A 287 -1.51 -2.92 -1.63
CA ILE A 287 -2.68 -3.39 -2.39
C ILE A 287 -3.20 -2.25 -3.26
N TYR A 288 -3.46 -2.53 -4.51
CA TYR A 288 -4.19 -1.64 -5.38
C TYR A 288 -5.41 -2.38 -5.99
N VAL A 289 -6.59 -1.79 -5.86
CA VAL A 289 -7.82 -2.29 -6.47
C VAL A 289 -8.14 -1.39 -7.66
N ASP A 290 -8.17 -1.95 -8.86
CA ASP A 290 -8.46 -1.18 -10.07
C ASP A 290 -9.96 -1.15 -10.41
N GLU A 291 -10.33 -0.38 -11.44
CA GLU A 291 -11.71 -0.16 -11.85
C GLU A 291 -12.37 -1.42 -12.43
N GLU A 292 -11.56 -2.41 -12.85
CA GLU A 292 -12.02 -3.73 -13.25
C GLU A 292 -12.14 -4.72 -12.07
N GLU A 293 -12.02 -4.22 -10.84
CA GLU A 293 -12.05 -5.02 -9.60
C GLU A 293 -10.91 -6.05 -9.50
N ARG A 294 -9.82 -5.86 -10.24
CA ARG A 294 -8.61 -6.65 -10.06
C ARG A 294 -7.87 -6.16 -8.84
N ILE A 295 -7.42 -7.11 -8.04
CA ILE A 295 -6.62 -6.84 -6.85
C ILE A 295 -5.15 -7.09 -7.19
N TRP A 296 -4.36 -6.05 -7.13
CA TRP A 296 -2.91 -6.07 -7.33
C TRP A 296 -2.24 -6.09 -5.97
N LEU A 297 -1.38 -7.06 -5.74
CA LEU A 297 -0.71 -7.31 -4.46
C LEU A 297 0.79 -7.21 -4.63
N ALA A 298 1.43 -6.34 -3.87
CA ALA A 298 2.88 -6.29 -3.74
C ALA A 298 3.34 -7.36 -2.73
N ASN A 299 3.70 -8.53 -3.22
CA ASN A 299 4.17 -9.65 -2.41
C ASN A 299 5.66 -9.48 -2.09
N TYR A 300 6.01 -9.46 -0.82
CA TYR A 300 7.40 -9.42 -0.42
C TYR A 300 7.95 -10.83 -0.16
N PRO A 301 9.10 -11.21 -0.72
CA PRO A 301 9.92 -10.51 -1.73
C PRO A 301 9.70 -11.02 -3.16
N THR A 302 8.51 -11.42 -3.55
CA THR A 302 8.25 -12.26 -4.74
C THR A 302 7.63 -11.52 -5.94
N GLY A 303 7.52 -10.19 -5.89
CA GLY A 303 6.99 -9.37 -6.97
C GLY A 303 5.51 -9.07 -6.82
N ILE A 304 4.73 -9.20 -7.89
CA ILE A 304 3.33 -8.79 -7.93
C ILE A 304 2.44 -10.00 -8.20
N THR A 305 1.37 -10.13 -7.43
CA THR A 305 0.27 -11.05 -7.69
C THR A 305 -0.97 -10.26 -8.10
N ILE A 306 -1.63 -10.67 -9.17
CA ILE A 306 -2.87 -10.07 -9.66
C ILE A 306 -3.98 -11.11 -9.50
N ARG A 307 -5.00 -10.78 -8.73
CA ARG A 307 -6.25 -11.55 -8.64
C ARG A 307 -7.35 -10.85 -9.40
N ASN A 308 -7.97 -11.55 -10.34
CA ASN A 308 -9.13 -11.05 -11.06
C ASN A 308 -10.40 -11.64 -10.44
N ASN A 309 -11.25 -10.77 -9.88
CA ASN A 309 -12.49 -11.19 -9.22
C ASN A 309 -13.65 -11.42 -10.21
N ARG A 310 -13.57 -10.90 -11.45
CA ARG A 310 -14.66 -11.00 -12.45
C ARG A 310 -14.66 -12.31 -13.22
N TYR A 311 -13.50 -12.99 -13.30
CA TYR A 311 -13.46 -14.30 -13.94
C TYR A 311 -13.90 -15.35 -12.92
N ARG A 312 -14.86 -16.21 -13.32
CA ARG A 312 -15.11 -17.46 -12.60
C ARG A 312 -13.79 -18.20 -12.53
N SER A 313 -13.38 -18.59 -11.34
CA SER A 313 -12.22 -19.46 -11.18
C SER A 313 -12.50 -20.73 -11.96
N TYR A 314 -11.66 -21.04 -12.94
CA TYR A 314 -11.64 -22.38 -13.47
C TYR A 314 -11.00 -23.26 -12.42
N ASP A 315 -11.65 -24.34 -12.04
CA ASP A 315 -11.04 -25.35 -11.18
C ASP A 315 -10.00 -26.11 -12.01
N LEU A 316 -8.74 -26.00 -11.62
CA LEU A 316 -7.68 -26.76 -12.24
C LEU A 316 -7.64 -28.15 -11.58
N ILE A 317 -8.07 -29.16 -12.29
CA ILE A 317 -8.00 -30.55 -11.85
C ILE A 317 -6.70 -31.16 -12.38
N ARG A 318 -5.78 -31.56 -11.48
CA ARG A 318 -4.47 -32.12 -11.85
C ARG A 318 -3.96 -33.11 -10.83
N HIS A 319 -2.85 -33.77 -11.14
CA HIS A 319 -2.13 -34.62 -10.20
C HIS A 319 -1.45 -33.79 -9.09
N SER A 320 -1.54 -34.25 -7.86
CA SER A 320 -0.86 -33.66 -6.72
C SER A 320 -0.29 -34.75 -5.82
N LEU A 321 1.03 -34.76 -5.63
CA LEU A 321 1.71 -35.73 -4.79
C LEU A 321 1.18 -35.69 -3.36
N GLY A 322 0.71 -36.84 -2.86
CA GLY A 322 0.16 -36.96 -1.50
C GLY A 322 -1.32 -36.60 -1.35
N ASN A 323 -1.98 -36.09 -2.39
CA ASN A 323 -3.42 -35.84 -2.39
C ASN A 323 -4.17 -36.97 -3.08
N LYS A 324 -4.88 -37.79 -2.30
CA LYS A 324 -5.67 -38.94 -2.80
C LYS A 324 -6.90 -38.54 -3.64
N HIS A 325 -7.29 -37.27 -3.61
CA HIS A 325 -8.42 -36.69 -4.35
C HIS A 325 -7.97 -35.91 -5.59
N SER A 326 -6.73 -36.08 -6.02
CA SER A 326 -6.20 -35.47 -7.26
C SER A 326 -6.17 -36.49 -8.40
N LEU A 327 -5.96 -36.02 -9.64
CA LEU A 327 -5.73 -36.91 -10.78
C LEU A 327 -4.57 -37.87 -10.51
N VAL A 328 -4.64 -39.08 -11.07
CA VAL A 328 -3.55 -40.06 -11.01
C VAL A 328 -2.34 -39.59 -11.81
N ASN A 329 -2.58 -38.90 -12.93
CA ASN A 329 -1.55 -38.34 -13.83
C ASN A 329 -2.10 -37.08 -14.52
N ASP A 330 -1.24 -36.08 -14.80
CA ASP A 330 -1.59 -34.83 -15.48
C ASP A 330 -1.83 -35.03 -17.00
N GLN A 331 -1.47 -36.19 -17.54
CA GLN A 331 -1.71 -36.49 -18.95
C GLN A 331 -3.13 -37.06 -19.11
N VAL A 332 -4.10 -36.14 -19.36
CA VAL A 332 -5.50 -36.46 -19.58
C VAL A 332 -5.73 -36.70 -21.07
N HIS A 333 -6.29 -37.85 -21.40
CA HIS A 333 -6.62 -38.23 -22.78
C HIS A 333 -8.07 -37.98 -23.13
N ASP A 334 -8.97 -38.11 -22.15
CA ASP A 334 -10.39 -37.90 -22.35
C ASP A 334 -11.10 -37.51 -21.05
N VAL A 335 -12.23 -36.80 -21.17
CA VAL A 335 -13.10 -36.41 -20.05
C VAL A 335 -14.56 -36.70 -20.40
N MET A 336 -15.23 -37.32 -19.47
CA MET A 336 -16.67 -37.67 -19.63
C MET A 336 -17.43 -37.26 -18.36
N GLU A 337 -18.64 -36.73 -18.52
CA GLU A 337 -19.61 -36.51 -17.46
C GLU A 337 -20.67 -37.63 -17.49
N ASP A 338 -20.97 -38.25 -16.35
CA ASP A 338 -22.01 -39.26 -16.27
C ASP A 338 -23.40 -38.67 -15.94
N SER A 339 -24.41 -39.53 -15.82
CA SER A 339 -25.78 -39.11 -15.56
C SER A 339 -26.00 -38.48 -14.19
N ASP A 340 -25.09 -38.68 -13.25
CA ASP A 340 -25.12 -38.18 -11.88
C ASP A 340 -24.35 -36.85 -11.74
N GLY A 341 -23.66 -36.39 -12.83
CA GLY A 341 -22.88 -35.18 -12.89
C GLY A 341 -21.44 -35.37 -12.44
N ASP A 342 -20.97 -36.58 -12.27
CA ASP A 342 -19.60 -36.89 -11.93
C ASP A 342 -18.69 -36.83 -13.17
N LEU A 343 -17.49 -36.23 -13.03
CA LEU A 343 -16.50 -36.14 -14.10
C LEU A 343 -15.51 -37.31 -14.03
N TRP A 344 -15.39 -38.02 -15.11
CA TRP A 344 -14.44 -39.13 -15.29
C TRP A 344 -13.28 -38.69 -16.19
N PHE A 345 -12.05 -38.92 -15.74
CA PHE A 345 -10.83 -38.55 -16.46
C PHE A 345 -10.05 -39.79 -16.87
N ALA A 346 -9.85 -39.99 -18.16
CA ALA A 346 -8.93 -41.00 -18.66
C ALA A 346 -7.49 -40.46 -18.63
N THR A 347 -6.65 -40.98 -17.79
CA THR A 347 -5.22 -40.60 -17.66
C THR A 347 -4.29 -41.73 -18.02
N SER A 348 -3.03 -41.39 -18.35
CA SER A 348 -1.96 -42.40 -18.62
C SER A 348 -1.48 -43.11 -17.37
#